data_d26c28c859a14eafed6ed74321946804
#
_entry.id   d26c28c859a14eafed6ed74321946804
#
_cell.length_a   1.000
_cell.length_b   1.000
_cell.length_c   1.000
_cell.angle_alpha   90.00
_cell.angle_beta   90.00
_cell.angle_gamma   90.00
#
_symmetry.space_group_name_H-M   'P 1'
#
loop_
_entity.id
_entity.type
_entity.pdbx_description
1 polymer ?
#
loop_
_entity_poly.entity_id
_entity_poly.type
_entity_poly.pdbx_seq_one_letter_code
_entity_poly.pdbx_strand_id
1 'polypeptide(L)'
;MTSERNVFICNCNGTMTLDAPAIARATGLAPRTHHAMCQRELGRYKDAAAGDMLVACTQEQHLLREVAEETPQVRSIRFVNIRETAGWSAERELATPKIAALLAAAALPEPEPVPVVAYKSEGRLLIVGPLARAMQWMHLLGNALSITVLATSAGHDDALTGPRDVPVFTGRLTRLAGWLGAFEAEWTQQNPIDLDLCTRCNACVRACPEQAIGASLQVDLDRCKNHRACVAACGDINAIDFDRRDTVRSGQFDAVLDLSPTRWFRQHQPPQGYFAPGHDPLEQAKLAAEIVTCVGEFEKPKFFNYKPSICAHSRSEKIGCTQCIDVCSTRAIRADGDKIFVEPHLCMGCGGCTTVCPSGALTYAYPSAADVGARLRSLLQTFERAGGRDPGLVIHAADARPVLEDLARRGRGLPARLMPIEVVHVASVGIDLWMAALAWGATSIAVLASGDEAPEYRDALSAQMAIAQVIANAQGYQGEHLRLIDARVDDVEARLWNWQVALPPRVGATFAATNDKRRTLAHAFEHLAQHAPVPTTAIALPAGAPFGSLAIDKAACTMCLS
;
A
#
# COMPACT_ATOMS: atom_id res chain seq x y z
N MET A 1 15.21 -21.51 22.14
CA MET A 1 14.60 -21.29 23.46
C MET A 1 13.43 -20.37 23.22
N THR A 2 12.19 -20.86 23.26
CA THR A 2 10.98 -20.02 23.19
C THR A 2 10.94 -19.23 24.49
N SER A 3 11.21 -17.92 24.41
CA SER A 3 11.02 -17.00 25.52
C SER A 3 9.55 -17.15 25.98
N GLU A 4 9.35 -17.48 27.25
CA GLU A 4 8.01 -17.56 27.83
C GLU A 4 7.34 -16.17 27.71
N ARG A 5 6.35 -16.06 26.80
CA ARG A 5 5.61 -14.83 26.62
C ARG A 5 4.53 -14.70 27.69
N ASN A 6 4.43 -13.54 28.30
CA ASN A 6 3.31 -13.18 29.15
C ASN A 6 2.10 -12.80 28.27
N VAL A 7 1.06 -13.62 28.31
CA VAL A 7 -0.15 -13.42 27.50
C VAL A 7 -1.28 -12.91 28.38
N PHE A 8 -1.87 -11.78 28.00
CA PHE A 8 -2.98 -11.14 28.68
C PHE A 8 -4.21 -11.16 27.79
N ILE A 9 -5.30 -11.77 28.26
CA ILE A 9 -6.59 -11.80 27.57
C ILE A 9 -7.66 -11.17 28.47
N CYS A 10 -8.62 -10.49 27.85
CA CYS A 10 -9.71 -9.84 28.59
C CYS A 10 -11.05 -10.18 27.95
N ASN A 11 -12.06 -10.53 28.77
CA ASN A 11 -13.41 -10.78 28.29
C ASN A 11 -14.26 -9.50 28.12
N CYS A 12 -13.61 -8.33 28.24
CA CYS A 12 -14.20 -7.02 28.02
C CYS A 12 -15.50 -6.82 28.82
N ASN A 13 -15.41 -6.96 30.14
CA ASN A 13 -16.52 -6.86 31.08
C ASN A 13 -17.65 -7.89 30.83
N GLY A 14 -17.29 -9.08 30.39
CA GLY A 14 -18.23 -10.18 30.14
C GLY A 14 -18.96 -10.11 28.79
N THR A 15 -18.53 -9.23 27.89
CA THR A 15 -19.14 -9.14 26.54
C THR A 15 -18.67 -10.23 25.57
N MET A 16 -17.61 -10.96 25.94
CA MET A 16 -17.04 -12.07 25.18
C MET A 16 -16.94 -13.33 26.02
N THR A 17 -17.17 -14.47 25.41
CA THR A 17 -16.90 -15.80 26.00
C THR A 17 -15.42 -16.14 25.82
N LEU A 18 -14.72 -16.47 26.90
CA LEU A 18 -13.32 -16.90 26.88
C LEU A 18 -13.13 -18.24 27.62
N ASP A 19 -12.65 -19.25 26.93
CA ASP A 19 -12.19 -20.50 27.52
C ASP A 19 -10.66 -20.52 27.57
N ALA A 20 -10.07 -19.91 28.62
CA ALA A 20 -8.62 -19.83 28.78
C ALA A 20 -7.94 -21.21 28.84
N PRO A 21 -8.47 -22.26 29.51
CA PRO A 21 -7.94 -23.61 29.45
C PRO A 21 -7.92 -24.20 28.05
N ALA A 22 -8.96 -24.03 27.25
CA ALA A 22 -8.98 -24.50 25.85
C ALA A 22 -7.96 -23.76 24.99
N ILE A 23 -7.87 -22.43 25.15
CA ILE A 23 -6.85 -21.61 24.47
C ILE A 23 -5.44 -22.09 24.83
N ALA A 24 -5.16 -22.33 26.12
CA ALA A 24 -3.86 -22.80 26.57
C ALA A 24 -3.49 -24.16 25.95
N ARG A 25 -4.42 -25.11 25.95
CA ARG A 25 -4.21 -26.44 25.33
C ARG A 25 -3.90 -26.35 23.83
N ALA A 26 -4.62 -25.47 23.11
CA ALA A 26 -4.47 -25.36 21.65
C ALA A 26 -3.21 -24.61 21.23
N THR A 27 -2.78 -23.62 22.01
CA THR A 27 -1.68 -22.71 21.67
C THR A 27 -0.35 -23.04 22.35
N GLY A 28 -0.39 -23.74 23.49
CA GLY A 28 0.75 -23.88 24.39
C GLY A 28 1.10 -22.60 25.17
N LEU A 29 0.29 -21.54 25.05
CA LEU A 29 0.44 -20.28 25.80
C LEU A 29 -0.28 -20.40 27.16
N ALA A 30 0.17 -19.62 28.14
CA ALA A 30 -0.46 -19.54 29.45
C ALA A 30 -1.16 -18.18 29.64
N PRO A 31 -2.39 -17.97 29.10
CA PRO A 31 -3.03 -16.68 29.12
C PRO A 31 -3.53 -16.31 30.52
N ARG A 32 -3.20 -15.10 30.96
CA ARG A 32 -3.74 -14.48 32.18
C ARG A 32 -5.07 -13.82 31.81
N THR A 33 -6.14 -14.29 32.42
CA THR A 33 -7.49 -13.80 32.15
C THR A 33 -7.85 -12.59 33.02
N HIS A 34 -8.39 -11.57 32.36
CA HIS A 34 -8.93 -10.37 32.96
C HIS A 34 -10.40 -10.20 32.59
N HIS A 35 -11.14 -9.52 33.47
CA HIS A 35 -12.54 -9.16 33.24
C HIS A 35 -12.67 -7.72 32.71
N ALA A 36 -11.91 -6.79 33.27
CA ALA A 36 -11.89 -5.38 32.88
C ALA A 36 -10.45 -4.83 33.00
N MET A 37 -9.55 -5.35 32.17
CA MET A 37 -8.09 -5.11 32.25
C MET A 37 -7.72 -3.62 32.18
N CYS A 38 -8.34 -2.85 31.28
CA CYS A 38 -8.09 -1.42 31.13
C CYS A 38 -8.77 -0.52 32.16
N GLN A 39 -9.52 -1.08 33.09
CA GLN A 39 -10.27 -0.34 34.13
C GLN A 39 -9.92 -0.86 35.53
N ARG A 40 -10.81 -1.66 36.12
CA ARG A 40 -10.69 -2.13 37.51
C ARG A 40 -9.47 -3.02 37.78
N GLU A 41 -8.94 -3.67 36.75
CA GLU A 41 -7.81 -4.59 36.84
C GLU A 41 -6.50 -4.03 36.25
N LEU A 42 -6.42 -2.70 36.02
CA LEU A 42 -5.21 -2.08 35.46
C LEU A 42 -3.99 -2.27 36.37
N GLY A 43 -4.20 -2.16 37.71
CA GLY A 43 -3.14 -2.44 38.70
C GLY A 43 -2.63 -3.89 38.59
N ARG A 44 -3.55 -4.86 38.48
CA ARG A 44 -3.20 -6.27 38.32
C ARG A 44 -2.45 -6.54 37.00
N TYR A 45 -2.79 -5.81 35.93
CA TYR A 45 -2.04 -5.86 34.67
C TYR A 45 -0.63 -5.31 34.87
N LYS A 46 -0.48 -4.13 35.50
CA LYS A 46 0.82 -3.50 35.80
C LYS A 46 1.72 -4.40 36.65
N ASP A 47 1.18 -4.98 37.73
CA ASP A 47 1.94 -5.86 38.64
C ASP A 47 2.44 -7.15 37.95
N ALA A 48 1.75 -7.59 36.88
CA ALA A 48 2.09 -8.80 36.14
C ALA A 48 2.89 -8.53 34.85
N ALA A 49 3.09 -7.26 34.50
CA ALA A 49 3.80 -6.85 33.28
C ALA A 49 5.29 -7.17 33.38
N ALA A 50 5.80 -8.03 32.53
CA ALA A 50 7.22 -8.40 32.47
C ALA A 50 7.57 -9.14 31.18
N GLY A 51 8.82 -9.05 30.76
CA GLY A 51 9.36 -9.81 29.61
C GLY A 51 8.72 -9.44 28.28
N ASP A 52 8.49 -10.43 27.43
CA ASP A 52 7.83 -10.24 26.15
C ASP A 52 6.32 -10.43 26.34
N MET A 53 5.55 -9.40 26.08
CA MET A 53 4.11 -9.39 26.34
C MET A 53 3.29 -9.52 25.06
N LEU A 54 2.20 -10.29 25.13
CA LEU A 54 1.15 -10.35 24.12
C LEU A 54 -0.18 -9.97 24.77
N VAL A 55 -0.74 -8.83 24.37
CA VAL A 55 -1.93 -8.25 24.98
C VAL A 55 -3.10 -8.30 23.99
N ALA A 56 -4.15 -9.02 24.36
CA ALA A 56 -5.33 -9.19 23.54
C ALA A 56 -6.34 -8.05 23.75
N CYS A 57 -5.91 -6.82 23.46
CA CYS A 57 -6.74 -5.62 23.51
C CYS A 57 -6.11 -4.52 22.63
N THR A 58 -6.76 -4.15 21.55
CA THR A 58 -6.33 -3.05 20.69
C THR A 58 -7.07 -1.74 20.97
N GLN A 59 -8.25 -1.80 21.58
CA GLN A 59 -9.05 -0.63 21.91
C GLN A 59 -8.30 0.34 22.86
N GLU A 60 -7.70 -0.18 23.91
CA GLU A 60 -6.97 0.58 24.93
C GLU A 60 -5.46 0.33 24.83
N GLN A 61 -4.95 0.07 23.62
CA GLN A 61 -3.53 -0.24 23.43
C GLN A 61 -2.62 0.91 23.87
N HIS A 62 -3.07 2.17 23.74
CA HIS A 62 -2.29 3.33 24.16
C HIS A 62 -2.05 3.31 25.69
N LEU A 63 -3.13 3.22 26.47
CA LEU A 63 -3.06 3.11 27.93
C LEU A 63 -2.22 1.91 28.39
N LEU A 64 -2.47 0.73 27.79
CA LEU A 64 -1.79 -0.50 28.19
C LEU A 64 -0.31 -0.48 27.79
N ARG A 65 0.05 0.21 26.73
CA ARG A 65 1.44 0.45 26.33
C ARG A 65 2.13 1.40 27.29
N GLU A 66 1.51 2.53 27.62
CA GLU A 66 2.05 3.52 28.57
C GLU A 66 2.37 2.86 29.92
N VAL A 67 1.42 2.09 30.48
CA VAL A 67 1.64 1.34 31.72
C VAL A 67 2.76 0.31 31.61
N ALA A 68 2.90 -0.35 30.46
CA ALA A 68 3.97 -1.32 30.23
C ALA A 68 5.34 -0.65 30.09
N GLU A 69 5.42 0.50 29.41
CA GLU A 69 6.66 1.28 29.24
C GLU A 69 7.17 1.86 30.56
N GLU A 70 6.28 2.17 31.50
CA GLU A 70 6.65 2.53 32.87
C GLU A 70 7.22 1.36 33.69
N THR A 71 7.13 0.11 33.19
CA THR A 71 7.53 -1.09 33.92
C THR A 71 8.89 -1.59 33.41
N PRO A 72 10.00 -1.44 34.17
CA PRO A 72 11.37 -1.74 33.71
C PRO A 72 11.59 -3.21 33.29
N GLN A 73 10.73 -4.13 33.72
CA GLN A 73 10.82 -5.56 33.43
C GLN A 73 10.25 -5.92 32.05
N VAL A 74 9.51 -5.02 31.39
CA VAL A 74 8.95 -5.24 30.07
C VAL A 74 10.03 -5.03 29.00
N ARG A 75 10.20 -6.00 28.10
CA ARG A 75 11.14 -5.96 26.97
C ARG A 75 10.47 -5.60 25.68
N SER A 76 9.31 -6.20 25.42
CA SER A 76 8.52 -5.94 24.23
C SER A 76 7.03 -6.12 24.52
N ILE A 77 6.20 -5.42 23.76
CA ILE A 77 4.75 -5.55 23.85
C ILE A 77 4.13 -5.62 22.47
N ARG A 78 3.26 -6.61 22.25
CA ARG A 78 2.44 -6.77 21.06
C ARG A 78 0.98 -6.77 21.41
N PHE A 79 0.17 -6.24 20.51
CA PHE A 79 -1.27 -6.19 20.64
C PHE A 79 -1.94 -7.06 19.58
N VAL A 80 -3.04 -7.71 19.97
CA VAL A 80 -3.89 -8.47 19.04
C VAL A 80 -5.36 -8.16 19.33
N ASN A 81 -6.12 -7.91 18.28
CA ASN A 81 -7.56 -7.72 18.39
C ASN A 81 -8.24 -9.09 18.45
N ILE A 82 -8.87 -9.40 19.58
CA ILE A 82 -9.73 -10.59 19.70
C ILE A 82 -11.19 -10.22 19.92
N ARG A 83 -11.48 -8.96 20.17
CA ARG A 83 -12.81 -8.48 20.47
C ARG A 83 -13.63 -8.32 19.18
N GLU A 84 -13.27 -7.37 18.35
CA GLU A 84 -13.98 -7.09 17.09
C GLU A 84 -13.74 -8.20 16.05
N THR A 85 -12.60 -8.84 16.07
CA THR A 85 -12.25 -9.87 15.08
C THR A 85 -12.80 -11.25 15.42
N ALA A 86 -13.17 -11.51 16.67
CA ALA A 86 -13.61 -12.83 17.13
C ALA A 86 -14.77 -12.79 18.14
N GLY A 87 -14.56 -12.17 19.31
CA GLY A 87 -15.47 -12.28 20.46
C GLY A 87 -16.80 -11.55 20.29
N TRP A 88 -16.81 -10.44 19.55
CA TRP A 88 -18.03 -9.72 19.21
C TRP A 88 -18.59 -10.22 17.90
N SER A 89 -19.26 -11.37 17.98
CA SER A 89 -19.94 -12.04 16.87
C SER A 89 -21.25 -12.62 17.35
N ALA A 90 -22.20 -12.80 16.43
CA ALA A 90 -23.43 -13.54 16.70
C ALA A 90 -23.15 -15.00 17.10
N GLU A 91 -21.97 -15.53 16.74
CA GLU A 91 -21.48 -16.87 17.12
C GLU A 91 -20.41 -16.82 18.25
N ARG A 92 -20.47 -15.84 19.13
CA ARG A 92 -19.48 -15.62 20.20
C ARG A 92 -19.20 -16.86 21.07
N GLU A 93 -20.16 -17.74 21.25
CA GLU A 93 -19.99 -18.97 22.03
C GLU A 93 -19.09 -19.99 21.31
N LEU A 94 -18.91 -19.83 20.00
CA LEU A 94 -18.02 -20.63 19.15
C LEU A 94 -16.68 -19.92 18.86
N ALA A 95 -16.40 -18.77 19.48
CA ALA A 95 -15.25 -17.92 19.16
C ALA A 95 -13.91 -18.46 19.69
N THR A 96 -13.90 -19.36 20.68
CA THR A 96 -12.67 -19.87 21.33
C THR A 96 -11.62 -20.38 20.32
N PRO A 97 -11.95 -21.20 19.31
CA PRO A 97 -10.97 -21.64 18.32
C PRO A 97 -10.34 -20.49 17.54
N LYS A 98 -11.15 -19.49 17.14
CA LYS A 98 -10.67 -18.30 16.44
C LYS A 98 -9.75 -17.45 17.33
N ILE A 99 -10.12 -17.23 18.59
CA ILE A 99 -9.31 -16.48 19.56
C ILE A 99 -7.96 -17.19 19.76
N ALA A 100 -7.96 -18.53 19.94
CA ALA A 100 -6.73 -19.31 20.06
C ALA A 100 -5.84 -19.16 18.82
N ALA A 101 -6.42 -19.23 17.62
CA ALA A 101 -5.71 -19.09 16.36
C ALA A 101 -5.08 -17.69 16.21
N LEU A 102 -5.81 -16.62 16.51
CA LEU A 102 -5.32 -15.26 16.46
C LEU A 102 -4.16 -15.02 17.46
N LEU A 103 -4.27 -15.56 18.68
CA LEU A 103 -3.20 -15.49 19.68
C LEU A 103 -1.96 -16.25 19.23
N ALA A 104 -2.12 -17.46 18.68
CA ALA A 104 -1.00 -18.24 18.18
C ALA A 104 -0.28 -17.56 17.02
N ALA A 105 -1.02 -16.97 16.08
CA ALA A 105 -0.45 -16.23 14.96
C ALA A 105 0.27 -14.95 15.43
N ALA A 106 -0.28 -14.23 16.41
CA ALA A 106 0.35 -13.04 17.00
C ALA A 106 1.59 -13.38 17.85
N ALA A 107 1.69 -14.62 18.34
CA ALA A 107 2.85 -15.10 19.07
C ALA A 107 4.03 -15.53 18.19
N LEU A 108 3.87 -15.62 16.88
CA LEU A 108 4.98 -15.93 15.96
C LEU A 108 6.09 -14.87 16.04
N PRO A 109 7.35 -15.23 15.70
CA PRO A 109 8.41 -14.25 15.55
C PRO A 109 8.02 -13.10 14.59
N GLU A 110 8.59 -11.94 14.80
CA GLU A 110 8.47 -10.86 13.82
C GLU A 110 9.27 -11.20 12.57
N PRO A 111 8.81 -10.73 11.40
CA PRO A 111 9.58 -10.84 10.17
C PRO A 111 10.98 -10.22 10.34
N GLU A 112 11.99 -10.85 9.74
CA GLU A 112 13.32 -10.27 9.74
C GLU A 112 13.35 -8.92 9.03
N PRO A 113 14.06 -7.91 9.57
CA PRO A 113 14.15 -6.62 8.93
C PRO A 113 14.82 -6.73 7.55
N VAL A 114 14.35 -5.93 6.62
CA VAL A 114 14.89 -5.83 5.26
C VAL A 114 15.63 -4.51 5.07
N PRO A 115 16.48 -4.37 4.05
CA PRO A 115 17.08 -3.10 3.71
C PRO A 115 16.03 -2.01 3.54
N VAL A 116 16.36 -0.81 3.98
CA VAL A 116 15.46 0.36 3.87
C VAL A 116 15.78 1.20 2.64
N VAL A 117 14.80 1.95 2.19
CA VAL A 117 14.91 2.99 1.16
C VAL A 117 14.74 4.32 1.86
N ALA A 118 15.80 5.14 1.84
CA ALA A 118 15.82 6.43 2.53
C ALA A 118 15.38 7.57 1.60
N TYR A 119 14.67 8.53 2.16
CA TYR A 119 14.28 9.80 1.54
C TYR A 119 14.79 10.92 2.40
N LYS A 120 15.26 12.01 1.75
CA LYS A 120 15.64 13.23 2.44
C LYS A 120 14.95 14.41 1.79
N SER A 121 14.20 15.17 2.57
CA SER A 121 13.47 16.36 2.14
C SER A 121 13.89 17.56 2.98
N GLU A 122 14.30 18.64 2.32
CA GLU A 122 14.67 19.91 2.94
C GLU A 122 13.49 20.91 2.90
N GLY A 123 12.35 20.50 2.37
CA GLY A 123 11.14 21.33 2.29
C GLY A 123 11.10 22.27 1.10
N ARG A 124 11.82 21.95 0.00
CA ARG A 124 11.74 22.71 -1.25
C ARG A 124 10.49 22.27 -2.02
N LEU A 125 9.46 23.13 -2.04
CA LEU A 125 8.17 22.87 -2.67
C LEU A 125 8.03 23.61 -4.00
N LEU A 126 7.72 22.89 -5.08
CA LEU A 126 7.25 23.48 -6.33
C LEU A 126 5.71 23.51 -6.35
N ILE A 127 5.13 24.70 -6.50
CA ILE A 127 3.68 24.87 -6.72
C ILE A 127 3.46 25.15 -8.21
N VAL A 128 2.69 24.31 -8.89
CA VAL A 128 2.36 24.43 -10.32
C VAL A 128 0.87 24.72 -10.47
N GLY A 129 0.49 25.76 -11.22
CA GLY A 129 -0.92 26.02 -11.51
C GLY A 129 -1.26 27.48 -11.75
N PRO A 130 -2.55 27.86 -11.79
CA PRO A 130 -2.99 29.23 -11.95
C PRO A 130 -2.43 30.16 -10.85
N LEU A 131 -1.89 31.34 -11.24
CA LEU A 131 -1.16 32.21 -10.32
C LEU A 131 -1.95 32.52 -9.05
N ALA A 132 -3.21 32.94 -9.16
CA ALA A 132 -4.02 33.33 -8.00
C ALA A 132 -4.14 32.20 -6.96
N ARG A 133 -4.39 30.99 -7.45
CA ARG A 133 -4.50 29.80 -6.59
C ARG A 133 -3.15 29.40 -6.00
N ALA A 134 -2.08 29.47 -6.79
CA ALA A 134 -0.72 29.16 -6.33
C ALA A 134 -0.28 30.13 -5.22
N MET A 135 -0.64 31.42 -5.34
CA MET A 135 -0.33 32.43 -4.31
C MET A 135 -1.08 32.18 -2.99
N GLN A 136 -2.33 31.72 -3.03
CA GLN A 136 -3.07 31.33 -1.81
C GLN A 136 -2.36 30.19 -1.06
N TRP A 137 -1.95 29.15 -1.77
CA TRP A 137 -1.19 28.04 -1.20
C TRP A 137 0.20 28.46 -0.72
N MET A 138 0.85 29.35 -1.44
CA MET A 138 2.13 29.93 -1.04
C MET A 138 2.01 30.69 0.29
N HIS A 139 0.97 31.49 0.48
CA HIS A 139 0.73 32.16 1.76
C HIS A 139 0.43 31.19 2.90
N LEU A 140 -0.27 30.10 2.60
CA LEU A 140 -0.58 29.08 3.61
C LEU A 140 0.66 28.31 4.07
N LEU A 141 1.57 27.97 3.15
CA LEU A 141 2.70 27.06 3.40
C LEU A 141 4.06 27.77 3.57
N GLY A 142 4.16 29.05 3.19
CA GLY A 142 5.42 29.76 3.08
C GLY A 142 6.21 29.96 4.38
N ASN A 143 5.55 29.84 5.53
CA ASN A 143 6.23 29.90 6.83
C ASN A 143 6.98 28.60 7.19
N ALA A 144 6.62 27.48 6.54
CA ALA A 144 7.15 26.16 6.84
C ALA A 144 8.08 25.60 5.74
N LEU A 145 7.94 26.09 4.50
CA LEU A 145 8.57 25.50 3.32
C LEU A 145 9.24 26.56 2.45
N SER A 146 10.30 26.15 1.73
CA SER A 146 10.93 26.94 0.68
C SER A 146 10.19 26.76 -0.64
N ILE A 147 9.43 27.78 -1.04
CA ILE A 147 8.48 27.66 -2.14
C ILE A 147 9.04 28.28 -3.43
N THR A 148 8.81 27.60 -4.55
CA THR A 148 8.91 28.11 -5.91
C THR A 148 7.55 27.95 -6.59
N VAL A 149 7.08 28.99 -7.29
CA VAL A 149 5.82 28.98 -8.02
C VAL A 149 6.06 28.93 -9.52
N LEU A 150 5.47 27.94 -10.20
CA LEU A 150 5.35 27.89 -11.65
C LEU A 150 3.89 28.20 -12.05
N ALA A 151 3.61 29.45 -12.37
CA ALA A 151 2.30 29.87 -12.83
C ALA A 151 2.04 29.41 -14.27
N THR A 152 0.98 28.65 -14.47
CA THR A 152 0.56 28.17 -15.81
C THR A 152 -0.31 29.19 -16.55
N SER A 153 -0.82 30.20 -15.86
CA SER A 153 -1.49 31.36 -16.42
C SER A 153 -1.15 32.59 -15.59
N ALA A 154 -0.92 33.71 -16.24
CA ALA A 154 -0.82 35.02 -15.56
C ALA A 154 -2.21 35.37 -15.03
N GLY A 155 -2.39 35.29 -13.73
CA GLY A 155 -3.64 35.73 -13.08
C GLY A 155 -3.63 37.23 -12.87
N HIS A 156 -4.79 37.86 -12.98
CA HIS A 156 -5.00 39.25 -12.58
C HIS A 156 -5.47 39.27 -11.14
N ASP A 157 -4.55 39.44 -10.21
CA ASP A 157 -4.92 39.65 -8.81
C ASP A 157 -4.03 40.71 -8.19
N ASP A 158 -4.58 41.93 -8.16
CA ASP A 158 -3.94 43.10 -7.55
C ASP A 158 -3.87 43.01 -6.01
N ALA A 159 -4.53 42.01 -5.43
CA ALA A 159 -4.64 41.83 -3.99
C ALA A 159 -3.50 41.00 -3.36
N LEU A 160 -2.71 40.30 -4.16
CA LEU A 160 -1.66 39.43 -3.66
C LEU A 160 -0.28 40.03 -3.88
N THR A 161 0.11 40.95 -3.00
CA THR A 161 1.53 41.31 -2.81
C THR A 161 2.24 40.14 -2.21
N GLY A 162 2.70 39.21 -3.06
CA GLY A 162 3.52 38.10 -2.61
C GLY A 162 4.84 38.57 -1.97
N PRO A 163 5.41 37.79 -1.05
CA PRO A 163 6.75 38.04 -0.54
C PRO A 163 7.72 38.16 -1.72
N ARG A 164 8.62 39.14 -1.68
CA ARG A 164 9.57 39.39 -2.77
C ARG A 164 10.67 38.32 -2.87
N ASP A 165 10.75 37.46 -1.90
CA ASP A 165 11.74 36.39 -1.72
C ASP A 165 11.32 35.07 -2.32
N VAL A 166 10.03 34.89 -2.72
CA VAL A 166 9.55 33.67 -3.38
C VAL A 166 9.74 33.75 -4.90
N PRO A 167 10.49 32.83 -5.52
CA PRO A 167 10.62 32.77 -6.97
C PRO A 167 9.28 32.42 -7.65
N VAL A 168 8.83 33.29 -8.56
CA VAL A 168 7.62 33.08 -9.37
C VAL A 168 8.02 33.08 -10.85
N PHE A 169 7.74 31.97 -11.53
CA PHE A 169 7.93 31.82 -12.97
C PHE A 169 6.59 31.69 -13.66
N THR A 170 6.45 32.19 -14.88
CA THR A 170 5.30 31.89 -15.77
C THR A 170 5.80 31.03 -16.90
N GLY A 171 5.10 29.93 -17.12
CA GLY A 171 5.50 29.00 -18.18
C GLY A 171 4.70 27.71 -18.17
N ARG A 172 5.16 26.77 -18.95
CA ARG A 172 4.54 25.46 -19.08
C ARG A 172 5.52 24.37 -18.62
N LEU A 173 5.09 23.55 -17.68
CA LEU A 173 5.81 22.34 -17.29
C LEU A 173 5.95 21.41 -18.50
N THR A 174 7.17 20.99 -18.80
CA THR A 174 7.51 20.12 -19.94
C THR A 174 7.95 18.75 -19.49
N ARG A 175 8.59 18.65 -18.30
CA ARG A 175 9.01 17.39 -17.69
C ARG A 175 8.86 17.47 -16.17
N LEU A 176 8.37 16.42 -15.58
CA LEU A 176 8.40 16.20 -14.13
C LEU A 176 8.64 14.72 -13.88
N ALA A 177 9.66 14.41 -13.10
CA ALA A 177 10.01 13.06 -12.70
C ALA A 177 10.62 13.07 -11.30
N GLY A 178 10.62 11.91 -10.61
CA GLY A 178 11.24 11.79 -9.29
C GLY A 178 10.25 11.38 -8.21
N TRP A 179 10.62 11.65 -6.99
CA TRP A 179 9.93 11.26 -5.74
C TRP A 179 10.27 12.25 -4.64
N LEU A 180 9.70 12.07 -3.45
CA LEU A 180 9.96 12.91 -2.27
C LEU A 180 11.46 13.11 -2.03
N GLY A 181 11.91 14.35 -2.00
CA GLY A 181 13.31 14.76 -1.85
C GLY A 181 14.12 14.76 -3.15
N ALA A 182 13.57 14.32 -4.29
CA ALA A 182 14.31 14.17 -5.54
C ALA A 182 13.45 14.37 -6.80
N PHE A 183 12.56 15.34 -6.80
CA PHE A 183 11.85 15.73 -8.01
C PHE A 183 12.72 16.61 -8.92
N GLU A 184 12.72 16.29 -10.20
CA GLU A 184 13.28 17.11 -11.27
C GLU A 184 12.14 17.66 -12.12
N ALA A 185 12.07 18.97 -12.25
CA ALA A 185 11.10 19.68 -13.08
C ALA A 185 11.80 20.48 -14.17
N GLU A 186 11.29 20.40 -15.41
CA GLU A 186 11.69 21.25 -16.52
C GLU A 186 10.48 22.00 -17.03
N TRP A 187 10.65 23.29 -17.35
CA TRP A 187 9.57 24.11 -17.90
C TRP A 187 10.10 25.13 -18.93
N THR A 188 9.23 25.53 -19.83
CA THR A 188 9.48 26.65 -20.74
C THR A 188 9.00 27.95 -20.08
N GLN A 189 9.88 28.94 -19.99
CA GLN A 189 9.54 30.24 -19.46
C GLN A 189 8.97 31.14 -20.57
N GLN A 190 7.84 31.82 -20.31
CA GLN A 190 7.15 32.68 -21.26
C GLN A 190 7.09 34.16 -20.83
N ASN A 191 7.73 34.51 -19.72
CA ASN A 191 7.71 35.86 -19.21
C ASN A 191 8.73 36.73 -19.96
N PRO A 192 8.31 37.88 -20.58
CA PRO A 192 9.24 38.84 -21.17
C PRO A 192 10.22 39.47 -20.20
N ILE A 193 9.91 39.47 -18.89
CA ILE A 193 10.80 40.00 -17.85
C ILE A 193 11.79 38.90 -17.42
N ASP A 194 13.08 39.20 -17.53
CA ASP A 194 14.15 38.41 -16.98
C ASP A 194 14.28 38.65 -15.48
N LEU A 195 13.89 37.68 -14.67
CA LEU A 195 13.92 37.82 -13.23
C LEU A 195 15.34 37.73 -12.65
N ASP A 196 16.31 37.26 -13.41
CA ASP A 196 17.73 37.22 -13.00
C ASP A 196 18.39 38.60 -13.21
N LEU A 197 17.97 39.37 -14.24
CA LEU A 197 18.40 40.73 -14.49
C LEU A 197 17.57 41.77 -13.75
N CYS A 198 16.31 41.44 -13.43
CA CYS A 198 15.35 42.38 -12.87
C CYS A 198 15.67 42.76 -11.42
N THR A 199 15.84 44.06 -11.16
CA THR A 199 16.07 44.62 -9.81
C THR A 199 14.79 44.72 -8.96
N ARG A 200 13.64 44.30 -9.50
CA ARG A 200 12.33 44.35 -8.83
C ARG A 200 11.89 45.72 -8.36
N CYS A 201 12.29 46.79 -9.08
CA CYS A 201 11.97 48.17 -8.76
C CYS A 201 10.50 48.56 -9.04
N ASN A 202 9.70 47.69 -9.69
CA ASN A 202 8.31 47.90 -10.07
C ASN A 202 8.06 49.10 -11.00
N ALA A 203 9.08 49.65 -11.65
CA ALA A 203 8.89 50.77 -12.60
C ALA A 203 8.03 50.33 -13.79
N CYS A 204 8.22 49.13 -14.31
CA CYS A 204 7.43 48.54 -15.39
C CYS A 204 5.95 48.32 -15.01
N VAL A 205 5.67 47.94 -13.76
CA VAL A 205 4.30 47.78 -13.24
C VAL A 205 3.55 49.11 -13.28
N ARG A 206 4.20 50.18 -12.77
CA ARG A 206 3.61 51.55 -12.77
C ARG A 206 3.47 52.16 -14.16
N ALA A 207 4.36 51.79 -15.08
CA ALA A 207 4.37 52.33 -16.43
C ALA A 207 3.41 51.62 -17.39
N CYS A 208 2.86 50.47 -17.04
CA CYS A 208 1.99 49.69 -17.93
C CYS A 208 0.56 50.30 -17.98
N PRO A 209 0.10 50.85 -19.13
CA PRO A 209 -1.24 51.43 -19.23
C PRO A 209 -2.36 50.41 -19.06
N GLU A 210 -2.12 49.19 -19.49
CA GLU A 210 -3.08 48.07 -19.43
C GLU A 210 -3.04 47.33 -18.10
N GLN A 211 -2.15 47.73 -17.17
CA GLN A 211 -1.93 46.99 -15.91
C GLN A 211 -1.68 45.49 -16.15
N ALA A 212 -1.02 45.14 -17.25
CA ALA A 212 -0.73 43.76 -17.65
C ALA A 212 0.47 43.15 -16.90
N ILE A 213 1.12 43.90 -15.98
CA ILE A 213 2.25 43.42 -15.18
C ILE A 213 1.87 43.52 -13.71
N GLY A 214 1.74 42.37 -13.06
CA GLY A 214 1.41 42.29 -11.65
C GLY A 214 2.62 42.44 -10.72
N ALA A 215 2.39 42.42 -9.40
CA ALA A 215 3.43 42.52 -8.36
C ALA A 215 4.43 41.36 -8.41
N SER A 216 4.04 40.20 -8.95
CA SER A 216 4.90 39.04 -9.22
C SER A 216 5.87 39.23 -10.38
N LEU A 217 5.80 40.40 -11.08
CA LEU A 217 6.60 40.70 -12.27
C LEU A 217 6.40 39.70 -13.42
N GLN A 218 5.22 39.11 -13.48
CA GLN A 218 4.77 38.32 -14.62
C GLN A 218 3.93 39.19 -15.55
N VAL A 219 4.14 39.02 -16.85
CA VAL A 219 3.37 39.78 -17.88
C VAL A 219 2.19 38.92 -18.33
N ASP A 220 0.99 39.47 -18.17
CA ASP A 220 -0.22 38.92 -18.77
C ASP A 220 -0.23 39.29 -20.27
N LEU A 221 0.16 38.32 -21.11
CA LEU A 221 0.28 38.52 -22.56
C LEU A 221 -1.09 38.71 -23.25
N ASP A 222 -2.18 38.24 -22.66
CA ASP A 222 -3.54 38.41 -23.20
C ASP A 222 -4.04 39.84 -22.99
N ARG A 223 -3.66 40.49 -21.88
CA ARG A 223 -3.97 41.90 -21.60
C ARG A 223 -3.01 42.85 -22.26
N CYS A 224 -1.79 42.42 -22.53
CA CYS A 224 -0.74 43.28 -23.06
C CYS A 224 -1.09 43.77 -24.48
N LYS A 225 -1.23 45.10 -24.64
CA LYS A 225 -1.44 45.76 -25.96
C LYS A 225 -0.14 46.20 -26.63
N ASN A 226 0.99 45.73 -26.12
CA ASN A 226 2.31 45.93 -26.74
C ASN A 226 2.78 47.40 -26.81
N HIS A 227 2.39 48.24 -25.86
CA HIS A 227 2.78 49.65 -25.79
C HIS A 227 4.27 49.88 -25.55
N ARG A 228 4.99 48.87 -25.03
CA ARG A 228 6.43 48.94 -24.72
C ARG A 228 6.82 50.00 -23.68
N ALA A 229 5.87 50.65 -23.00
CA ALA A 229 6.15 51.60 -21.93
C ALA A 229 6.95 50.97 -20.77
N CYS A 230 6.73 49.68 -20.50
CA CYS A 230 7.49 48.91 -19.51
C CYS A 230 8.97 48.74 -19.89
N VAL A 231 9.27 48.59 -21.19
CA VAL A 231 10.65 48.49 -21.69
C VAL A 231 11.37 49.83 -21.46
N ALA A 232 10.73 50.94 -21.86
CA ALA A 232 11.26 52.27 -21.63
C ALA A 232 11.49 52.59 -20.13
N ALA A 233 10.57 52.16 -19.26
CA ALA A 233 10.68 52.34 -17.82
C ALA A 233 11.77 51.44 -17.18
N CYS A 234 12.13 50.30 -17.81
CA CYS A 234 13.21 49.45 -17.38
C CYS A 234 14.60 50.04 -17.66
N GLY A 235 14.70 50.83 -18.75
CA GLY A 235 15.90 51.58 -19.11
C GLY A 235 17.15 50.70 -19.21
N ASP A 236 18.26 51.19 -18.65
CA ASP A 236 19.57 50.54 -18.73
C ASP A 236 19.64 49.14 -18.08
N ILE A 237 18.69 48.80 -17.22
CA ILE A 237 18.60 47.45 -16.63
C ILE A 237 18.35 46.39 -17.71
N ASN A 238 17.60 46.79 -18.77
CA ASN A 238 17.30 45.97 -19.95
C ASN A 238 16.77 44.56 -19.63
N ALA A 239 16.00 44.43 -18.54
CA ALA A 239 15.46 43.15 -18.10
C ALA A 239 14.20 42.70 -18.86
N ILE A 240 13.64 43.56 -19.77
CA ILE A 240 12.39 43.27 -20.47
C ILE A 240 12.64 43.15 -21.98
N ASP A 241 12.45 41.94 -22.47
CA ASP A 241 12.56 41.62 -23.90
C ASP A 241 11.37 40.77 -24.34
N PHE A 242 10.51 41.33 -25.20
CA PHE A 242 9.34 40.64 -25.75
C PHE A 242 9.69 39.76 -26.97
N ASP A 243 10.89 39.87 -27.48
CA ASP A 243 11.38 39.01 -28.58
C ASP A 243 12.16 37.82 -28.03
N ARG A 244 12.24 37.71 -26.69
CA ARG A 244 12.83 36.57 -26.01
C ARG A 244 12.09 35.29 -26.40
N ARG A 245 12.82 34.33 -26.90
CA ARG A 245 12.31 32.98 -27.18
C ARG A 245 12.15 32.21 -25.90
N ASP A 246 11.25 31.20 -25.91
CA ASP A 246 11.05 30.28 -24.79
C ASP A 246 12.39 29.73 -24.33
N THR A 247 12.77 29.99 -23.10
CA THR A 247 13.95 29.39 -22.48
C THR A 247 13.53 28.20 -21.63
N VAL A 248 14.21 27.10 -21.83
CA VAL A 248 14.04 25.92 -20.97
C VAL A 248 14.76 26.16 -19.64
N ARG A 249 14.05 26.00 -18.55
CA ARG A 249 14.60 26.04 -17.19
C ARG A 249 14.36 24.70 -16.51
N SER A 250 15.19 24.37 -15.55
CA SER A 250 15.07 23.19 -14.72
C SER A 250 15.31 23.54 -13.26
N GLY A 251 14.76 22.69 -12.37
CA GLY A 251 14.96 22.81 -10.92
C GLY A 251 14.76 21.48 -10.23
N GLN A 252 15.37 21.37 -9.05
CA GLN A 252 15.21 20.23 -8.14
C GLN A 252 14.37 20.63 -6.94
N PHE A 253 13.40 19.80 -6.61
CA PHE A 253 12.42 20.03 -5.55
C PHE A 253 12.24 18.77 -4.71
N ASP A 254 11.84 18.96 -3.46
CA ASP A 254 11.58 17.84 -2.57
C ASP A 254 10.13 17.37 -2.67
N ALA A 255 9.21 18.31 -2.95
CA ALA A 255 7.79 18.04 -3.14
C ALA A 255 7.19 18.90 -4.26
N VAL A 256 6.06 18.46 -4.80
CA VAL A 256 5.34 19.16 -5.87
C VAL A 256 3.86 19.24 -5.51
N LEU A 257 3.32 20.45 -5.51
CA LEU A 257 1.89 20.73 -5.38
C LEU A 257 1.33 21.15 -6.75
N ASP A 258 0.59 20.25 -7.38
CA ASP A 258 0.01 20.45 -8.70
C ASP A 258 -1.45 20.92 -8.59
N LEU A 259 -1.66 22.18 -8.88
CA LEU A 259 -2.97 22.84 -8.90
C LEU A 259 -3.56 22.94 -10.31
N SER A 260 -2.92 22.29 -11.29
CA SER A 260 -3.36 22.31 -12.68
C SER A 260 -4.72 21.61 -12.85
N PRO A 261 -5.55 22.02 -13.82
CA PRO A 261 -6.83 21.36 -14.11
C PRO A 261 -6.67 19.88 -14.49
N THR A 262 -5.54 19.54 -15.10
CA THR A 262 -5.18 18.18 -15.44
C THR A 262 -3.90 17.82 -14.71
N ARG A 263 -3.97 16.81 -13.84
CA ARG A 263 -2.82 16.30 -13.07
C ARG A 263 -1.70 15.84 -13.99
N TRP A 264 -0.46 16.12 -13.62
CA TRP A 264 0.71 15.66 -14.36
C TRP A 264 0.84 14.13 -14.28
N PHE A 265 0.83 13.59 -13.07
CA PHE A 265 0.81 12.15 -12.86
C PHE A 265 -0.64 11.64 -12.83
N ARG A 266 -0.97 10.79 -13.82
CA ARG A 266 -2.33 10.25 -14.01
C ARG A 266 -2.49 8.82 -13.54
N GLN A 267 -1.38 8.15 -13.16
CA GLN A 267 -1.43 6.82 -12.59
C GLN A 267 -2.20 6.84 -11.26
N HIS A 268 -2.75 5.68 -10.89
CA HIS A 268 -3.56 5.52 -9.69
C HIS A 268 -2.81 5.95 -8.43
N GLN A 269 -1.53 5.58 -8.32
CA GLN A 269 -0.67 5.97 -7.23
C GLN A 269 0.48 6.85 -7.75
N PRO A 270 0.40 8.17 -7.62
CA PRO A 270 1.48 9.07 -7.99
C PRO A 270 2.71 8.89 -7.07
N PRO A 271 3.89 9.39 -7.46
CA PRO A 271 5.08 9.38 -6.61
C PRO A 271 4.83 10.04 -5.26
N GLN A 272 5.47 9.52 -4.18
CA GLN A 272 5.46 10.21 -2.89
C GLN A 272 6.01 11.62 -3.02
N GLY A 273 5.40 12.57 -2.33
CA GLY A 273 5.74 13.99 -2.42
C GLY A 273 5.08 14.75 -3.56
N TYR A 274 4.28 14.07 -4.41
CA TYR A 274 3.44 14.74 -5.39
C TYR A 274 2.00 14.86 -4.86
N PHE A 275 1.50 16.08 -4.79
CA PHE A 275 0.21 16.42 -4.22
C PHE A 275 -0.66 17.12 -5.28
N ALA A 276 -1.90 16.69 -5.40
CA ALA A 276 -2.87 17.27 -6.34
C ALA A 276 -4.24 17.39 -5.67
N PRO A 277 -4.49 18.49 -4.92
CA PRO A 277 -5.71 18.67 -4.15
C PRO A 277 -6.93 18.78 -5.06
N GLY A 278 -8.05 18.21 -4.60
CA GLY A 278 -9.35 18.46 -5.18
C GLY A 278 -9.91 19.85 -4.85
N HIS A 279 -11.24 19.96 -4.82
CA HIS A 279 -11.95 21.21 -4.48
C HIS A 279 -12.51 21.22 -3.05
N ASP A 280 -12.51 20.09 -2.36
CA ASP A 280 -13.01 19.97 -0.98
C ASP A 280 -12.09 20.71 0.00
N PRO A 281 -12.59 21.69 0.78
CA PRO A 281 -11.76 22.47 1.69
C PRO A 281 -11.14 21.64 2.83
N LEU A 282 -11.84 20.59 3.30
CA LEU A 282 -11.33 19.74 4.37
C LEU A 282 -10.19 18.87 3.87
N GLU A 283 -10.32 18.30 2.68
CA GLU A 283 -9.25 17.54 2.04
C GLU A 283 -8.04 18.42 1.74
N GLN A 284 -8.26 19.67 1.33
CA GLN A 284 -7.18 20.66 1.15
C GLN A 284 -6.45 20.98 2.46
N ALA A 285 -7.20 21.13 3.58
CA ALA A 285 -6.60 21.39 4.88
C ALA A 285 -5.77 20.18 5.39
N LYS A 286 -6.27 18.96 5.21
CA LYS A 286 -5.52 17.73 5.53
C LYS A 286 -4.23 17.66 4.69
N LEU A 287 -4.33 17.93 3.39
CA LEU A 287 -3.20 17.88 2.49
C LEU A 287 -2.14 18.94 2.86
N ALA A 288 -2.56 20.15 3.25
CA ALA A 288 -1.65 21.18 3.71
C ALA A 288 -0.87 20.74 4.95
N ALA A 289 -1.54 20.12 5.91
CA ALA A 289 -0.90 19.54 7.10
C ALA A 289 0.10 18.43 6.72
N GLU A 290 -0.28 17.54 5.79
CA GLU A 290 0.58 16.47 5.29
C GLU A 290 1.84 17.01 4.61
N ILE A 291 1.71 18.01 3.71
CA ILE A 291 2.85 18.60 3.00
C ILE A 291 3.89 19.15 3.98
N VAL A 292 3.46 19.82 5.05
CA VAL A 292 4.36 20.38 6.07
C VAL A 292 5.13 19.28 6.82
N THR A 293 4.53 18.11 6.99
CA THR A 293 5.20 16.97 7.66
C THR A 293 6.20 16.24 6.75
N CYS A 294 6.23 16.55 5.45
CA CYS A 294 7.17 15.93 4.49
C CYS A 294 8.58 16.53 4.53
N VAL A 295 9.02 17.13 5.65
CA VAL A 295 10.37 17.65 5.85
C VAL A 295 11.13 16.77 6.81
N GLY A 296 12.34 16.37 6.46
CA GLY A 296 13.20 15.50 7.28
C GLY A 296 13.72 14.28 6.54
N GLU A 297 14.10 13.28 7.30
CA GLU A 297 14.58 12.00 6.79
C GLU A 297 13.52 10.93 7.05
N PHE A 298 13.22 10.15 6.02
CA PHE A 298 12.18 9.12 6.06
C PHE A 298 12.76 7.82 5.51
N GLU A 299 12.27 6.71 6.03
CA GLU A 299 12.65 5.38 5.59
C GLU A 299 11.43 4.51 5.35
N LYS A 300 11.52 3.65 4.35
CA LYS A 300 10.54 2.58 4.15
C LYS A 300 11.24 1.27 3.84
N PRO A 301 10.63 0.11 4.13
CA PRO A 301 11.18 -1.17 3.73
C PRO A 301 11.35 -1.27 2.20
N LYS A 302 12.40 -1.92 1.74
CA LYS A 302 12.51 -2.36 0.35
C LYS A 302 11.61 -3.59 0.16
N PHE A 303 10.40 -3.39 -0.35
CA PHE A 303 9.33 -4.39 -0.36
C PHE A 303 9.51 -5.54 -1.34
N PHE A 304 10.55 -5.56 -2.16
CA PHE A 304 10.75 -6.58 -3.17
C PHE A 304 12.18 -7.12 -3.21
N ASN A 305 12.29 -8.39 -3.59
CA ASN A 305 13.53 -9.00 -4.05
C ASN A 305 13.39 -9.37 -5.52
N TYR A 306 14.46 -9.20 -6.29
CA TYR A 306 14.49 -9.52 -7.71
C TYR A 306 15.65 -10.48 -8.04
N LYS A 307 15.33 -11.61 -8.68
CA LYS A 307 16.26 -12.63 -9.14
C LYS A 307 16.29 -12.66 -10.67
N PRO A 308 17.21 -11.94 -11.32
CA PRO A 308 17.25 -11.80 -12.79
C PRO A 308 17.39 -13.12 -13.54
N SER A 309 18.07 -14.12 -12.95
CA SER A 309 18.38 -15.40 -13.60
C SER A 309 17.16 -16.24 -13.99
N ILE A 310 16.01 -16.02 -13.33
CA ILE A 310 14.76 -16.74 -13.62
C ILE A 310 13.67 -15.80 -14.16
N CYS A 311 14.01 -14.56 -14.49
CA CYS A 311 13.08 -13.61 -15.07
C CYS A 311 12.73 -14.00 -16.50
N ALA A 312 11.44 -13.99 -16.83
CA ALA A 312 10.92 -14.31 -18.16
C ALA A 312 10.64 -13.07 -19.01
N HIS A 313 11.20 -11.89 -18.64
CA HIS A 313 10.91 -10.62 -19.33
C HIS A 313 11.35 -10.65 -20.77
N SER A 314 12.62 -10.90 -21.02
CA SER A 314 13.16 -10.98 -22.38
C SER A 314 14.34 -11.94 -22.44
N ARG A 315 14.59 -12.46 -23.63
CA ARG A 315 15.80 -13.22 -23.96
C ARG A 315 16.10 -13.01 -25.44
N SER A 316 17.34 -12.68 -25.74
CA SER A 316 17.78 -12.46 -27.14
C SER A 316 16.89 -11.43 -27.84
N GLU A 317 16.60 -10.31 -27.20
CA GLU A 317 15.78 -9.20 -27.70
C GLU A 317 14.31 -9.55 -27.98
N LYS A 318 13.85 -10.73 -27.57
CA LYS A 318 12.43 -11.12 -27.66
C LYS A 318 11.74 -10.95 -26.32
N ILE A 319 10.78 -10.02 -26.26
CA ILE A 319 9.97 -9.77 -25.08
C ILE A 319 9.03 -10.96 -24.86
N GLY A 320 9.12 -11.57 -23.67
CA GLY A 320 8.29 -12.71 -23.27
C GLY A 320 7.21 -12.34 -22.24
N CYS A 321 7.56 -11.61 -21.19
CA CYS A 321 6.65 -11.31 -20.07
C CYS A 321 6.74 -9.84 -19.64
N THR A 322 5.59 -9.15 -19.56
CA THR A 322 5.48 -7.75 -19.09
C THR A 322 4.59 -7.61 -17.87
N GLN A 323 4.04 -8.68 -17.33
CA GLN A 323 2.98 -8.63 -16.29
C GLN A 323 3.31 -7.75 -15.09
N CYS A 324 4.55 -7.76 -14.61
CA CYS A 324 4.95 -6.92 -13.47
C CYS A 324 5.04 -5.43 -13.83
N ILE A 325 5.36 -5.10 -15.10
CA ILE A 325 5.37 -3.73 -15.61
C ILE A 325 3.93 -3.23 -15.73
N ASP A 326 3.06 -4.05 -16.33
CA ASP A 326 1.67 -3.70 -16.65
C ASP A 326 0.82 -3.52 -15.40
N VAL A 327 1.04 -4.34 -14.34
CA VAL A 327 0.31 -4.26 -13.07
C VAL A 327 0.79 -3.13 -12.17
N CYS A 328 1.96 -2.51 -12.44
CA CYS A 328 2.56 -1.53 -11.53
C CYS A 328 1.85 -0.17 -11.58
N SER A 329 0.94 0.11 -10.64
CA SER A 329 0.18 1.36 -10.55
C SER A 329 1.04 2.60 -10.32
N THR A 330 2.27 2.44 -9.78
CA THR A 330 3.21 3.53 -9.54
C THR A 330 4.21 3.73 -10.66
N ARG A 331 4.21 2.83 -11.67
CA ARG A 331 5.21 2.78 -12.74
C ARG A 331 6.65 2.70 -12.24
N ALA A 332 6.86 2.06 -11.09
CA ALA A 332 8.18 1.83 -10.53
C ALA A 332 9.01 0.79 -11.34
N ILE A 333 8.36 0.00 -12.21
CA ILE A 333 9.00 -1.08 -12.95
C ILE A 333 9.09 -0.72 -14.43
N ARG A 334 10.29 -0.89 -15.00
CA ARG A 334 10.55 -0.67 -16.42
C ARG A 334 11.40 -1.78 -17.01
N ALA A 335 11.35 -1.95 -18.32
CA ALA A 335 12.29 -2.80 -19.04
C ALA A 335 13.71 -2.25 -18.95
N ASP A 336 14.68 -3.14 -18.87
CA ASP A 336 16.12 -2.86 -18.85
C ASP A 336 16.86 -3.96 -19.62
N GLY A 337 16.85 -3.85 -20.94
CA GLY A 337 17.33 -4.91 -21.85
C GLY A 337 16.54 -6.21 -21.67
N ASP A 338 17.24 -7.32 -21.46
CA ASP A 338 16.61 -8.63 -21.21
C ASP A 338 16.06 -8.80 -19.77
N LYS A 339 16.15 -7.77 -18.92
CA LYS A 339 15.72 -7.78 -17.53
C LYS A 339 14.74 -6.66 -17.25
N ILE A 340 14.29 -6.58 -16.01
CA ILE A 340 13.56 -5.43 -15.52
C ILE A 340 14.39 -4.67 -14.49
N PHE A 341 14.12 -3.38 -14.38
CA PHE A 341 14.58 -2.55 -13.28
C PHE A 341 13.39 -2.11 -12.45
N VAL A 342 13.52 -2.16 -11.14
CA VAL A 342 12.51 -1.66 -10.19
C VAL A 342 13.10 -0.50 -9.41
N GLU A 343 12.51 0.70 -9.56
CA GLU A 343 12.89 1.87 -8.78
C GLU A 343 12.33 1.77 -7.34
N PRO A 344 13.19 1.55 -6.33
CA PRO A 344 12.71 1.32 -4.99
C PRO A 344 12.03 2.54 -4.36
N HIS A 345 12.41 3.77 -4.75
CA HIS A 345 11.78 4.99 -4.24
C HIS A 345 10.35 5.16 -4.76
N LEU A 346 10.04 4.72 -5.97
CA LEU A 346 8.68 4.73 -6.51
C LEU A 346 7.83 3.56 -6.06
N CYS A 347 8.45 2.47 -5.54
CA CYS A 347 7.71 1.29 -5.10
C CYS A 347 6.91 1.58 -3.83
N MET A 348 5.58 1.45 -3.87
CA MET A 348 4.69 1.68 -2.73
C MET A 348 4.40 0.41 -1.91
N GLY A 349 5.02 -0.73 -2.24
CA GLY A 349 4.88 -1.95 -1.45
C GLY A 349 3.56 -2.68 -1.61
N CYS A 350 2.81 -2.46 -2.68
CA CYS A 350 1.53 -3.16 -2.91
C CYS A 350 1.67 -4.66 -3.18
N GLY A 351 2.80 -5.12 -3.72
CA GLY A 351 3.07 -6.54 -3.98
C GLY A 351 2.42 -7.12 -5.25
N GLY A 352 1.61 -6.36 -5.99
CA GLY A 352 0.96 -6.85 -7.21
C GLY A 352 1.92 -7.47 -8.22
N CYS A 353 3.10 -6.88 -8.39
CA CYS A 353 4.14 -7.41 -9.27
C CYS A 353 4.67 -8.79 -8.84
N THR A 354 4.67 -9.10 -7.55
CA THR A 354 5.13 -10.39 -7.02
C THR A 354 4.08 -11.48 -7.21
N THR A 355 2.80 -11.13 -7.09
CA THR A 355 1.71 -12.09 -7.27
C THR A 355 1.50 -12.47 -8.73
N VAL A 356 1.65 -11.53 -9.68
CA VAL A 356 1.54 -11.83 -11.11
C VAL A 356 2.81 -12.47 -11.70
N CYS A 357 3.97 -12.41 -11.01
CA CYS A 357 5.21 -12.97 -11.53
C CYS A 357 5.11 -14.50 -11.71
N PRO A 358 5.15 -15.04 -12.94
CA PRO A 358 4.93 -16.46 -13.17
C PRO A 358 6.11 -17.32 -12.73
N SER A 359 7.32 -16.80 -12.76
CA SER A 359 8.54 -17.52 -12.40
C SER A 359 8.95 -17.35 -10.94
N GLY A 360 8.37 -16.37 -10.22
CA GLY A 360 8.83 -15.98 -8.89
C GLY A 360 10.16 -15.22 -8.91
N ALA A 361 10.53 -14.59 -10.04
CA ALA A 361 11.69 -13.72 -10.14
C ALA A 361 11.55 -12.47 -9.26
N LEU A 362 10.33 -11.94 -9.12
CA LEU A 362 9.96 -10.95 -8.12
C LEU A 362 9.27 -11.64 -6.95
N THR A 363 9.74 -11.39 -5.74
CA THR A 363 9.14 -11.88 -4.49
C THR A 363 8.94 -10.73 -3.52
N TYR A 364 7.89 -10.84 -2.68
CA TYR A 364 7.61 -9.86 -1.65
C TYR A 364 8.61 -10.04 -0.50
N ALA A 365 9.20 -8.94 -0.04
CA ALA A 365 10.32 -9.00 0.90
C ALA A 365 9.88 -8.83 2.35
N TYR A 366 8.86 -7.98 2.63
CA TYR A 366 8.51 -7.63 4.02
C TYR A 366 7.01 -7.35 4.22
N PRO A 367 6.30 -8.18 5.00
CA PRO A 367 6.74 -9.53 5.41
C PRO A 367 6.89 -10.46 4.22
N SER A 368 7.80 -11.41 4.29
CA SER A 368 8.05 -12.34 3.19
C SER A 368 6.88 -13.32 2.97
N ALA A 369 6.82 -13.98 1.81
CA ALA A 369 5.82 -15.02 1.55
C ALA A 369 5.90 -16.17 2.57
N ALA A 370 7.10 -16.48 3.07
CA ALA A 370 7.29 -17.47 4.13
C ALA A 370 6.68 -17.02 5.45
N ASP A 371 6.83 -15.74 5.82
CA ASP A 371 6.26 -15.18 7.07
C ASP A 371 4.72 -15.16 7.01
N VAL A 372 4.16 -14.68 5.90
CA VAL A 372 2.70 -14.67 5.69
C VAL A 372 2.17 -16.11 5.70
N GLY A 373 2.85 -17.03 5.00
CA GLY A 373 2.49 -18.44 4.99
C GLY A 373 2.55 -19.09 6.38
N ALA A 374 3.54 -18.76 7.19
CA ALA A 374 3.64 -19.24 8.57
C ALA A 374 2.45 -18.74 9.42
N ARG A 375 2.03 -17.47 9.25
CA ARG A 375 0.85 -16.91 9.93
C ARG A 375 -0.44 -17.61 9.49
N LEU A 376 -0.66 -17.79 8.18
CA LEU A 376 -1.82 -18.49 7.63
C LEU A 376 -1.91 -19.93 8.15
N ARG A 377 -0.79 -20.64 8.11
CA ARG A 377 -0.71 -22.02 8.60
C ARG A 377 -0.96 -22.09 10.11
N SER A 378 -0.39 -21.18 10.90
CA SER A 378 -0.63 -21.11 12.34
C SER A 378 -2.10 -20.88 12.68
N LEU A 379 -2.77 -19.96 11.95
CA LEU A 379 -4.20 -19.71 12.10
C LEU A 379 -5.00 -21.00 11.88
N LEU A 380 -4.83 -21.65 10.73
CA LEU A 380 -5.59 -22.82 10.33
C LEU A 380 -5.37 -24.00 11.29
N GLN A 381 -4.11 -24.35 11.56
CA GLN A 381 -3.77 -25.47 12.43
C GLN A 381 -4.18 -25.27 13.89
N THR A 382 -4.07 -24.03 14.41
CA THR A 382 -4.48 -23.77 15.79
C THR A 382 -5.99 -23.74 15.92
N PHE A 383 -6.71 -23.20 14.93
CA PHE A 383 -8.16 -23.23 14.88
C PHE A 383 -8.69 -24.66 14.95
N GLU A 384 -8.15 -25.57 14.13
CA GLU A 384 -8.53 -26.97 14.13
C GLU A 384 -8.18 -27.67 15.46
N ARG A 385 -6.95 -27.48 15.98
CA ARG A 385 -6.55 -28.02 17.29
C ARG A 385 -7.42 -27.56 18.44
N ALA A 386 -7.97 -26.35 18.35
CA ALA A 386 -8.92 -25.82 19.34
C ALA A 386 -10.36 -26.33 19.15
N GLY A 387 -10.59 -27.27 18.23
CA GLY A 387 -11.90 -27.86 17.94
C GLY A 387 -12.76 -27.08 16.95
N GLY A 388 -12.20 -26.09 16.27
CA GLY A 388 -12.88 -25.38 15.18
C GLY A 388 -13.10 -26.25 13.95
N ARG A 389 -14.15 -25.95 13.20
CA ARG A 389 -14.51 -26.68 11.98
C ARG A 389 -14.65 -25.72 10.81
N ASP A 390 -14.37 -26.22 9.61
CA ASP A 390 -14.55 -25.48 8.35
C ASP A 390 -13.83 -24.12 8.33
N PRO A 391 -12.52 -24.07 8.63
CA PRO A 391 -11.79 -22.83 8.76
C PRO A 391 -11.77 -22.03 7.46
N GLY A 392 -12.03 -20.73 7.55
CA GLY A 392 -11.88 -19.80 6.45
C GLY A 392 -11.03 -18.61 6.86
N LEU A 393 -10.55 -17.88 5.86
CA LEU A 393 -9.66 -16.73 6.02
C LEU A 393 -10.31 -15.47 5.43
N VAL A 394 -10.08 -14.32 6.07
CA VAL A 394 -10.40 -13.00 5.53
C VAL A 394 -9.10 -12.20 5.46
N ILE A 395 -8.52 -12.13 4.27
CA ILE A 395 -7.28 -11.37 4.02
C ILE A 395 -7.67 -9.91 3.76
N HIS A 396 -7.13 -8.99 4.53
CA HIS A 396 -7.42 -7.56 4.41
C HIS A 396 -6.18 -6.71 4.67
N ALA A 397 -6.15 -5.49 4.16
CA ALA A 397 -5.17 -4.47 4.55
C ALA A 397 -5.73 -3.57 5.66
N ALA A 398 -4.90 -2.68 6.18
CA ALA A 398 -5.27 -1.76 7.25
C ALA A 398 -6.49 -0.90 6.90
N ASP A 399 -6.62 -0.50 5.64
CA ASP A 399 -7.70 0.35 5.14
C ASP A 399 -9.10 -0.30 5.22
N ALA A 400 -9.16 -1.63 5.15
CA ALA A 400 -10.42 -2.38 5.30
C ALA A 400 -10.70 -2.80 6.76
N ARG A 401 -9.78 -2.59 7.70
CA ARG A 401 -9.97 -2.90 9.13
C ARG A 401 -11.21 -2.22 9.73
N PRO A 402 -11.48 -0.92 9.47
CA PRO A 402 -12.67 -0.25 10.02
C PRO A 402 -13.98 -0.95 9.67
N VAL A 403 -14.08 -1.57 8.49
CA VAL A 403 -15.28 -2.31 8.08
C VAL A 403 -15.48 -3.55 8.96
N LEU A 404 -14.43 -4.31 9.24
CA LEU A 404 -14.50 -5.47 10.12
C LEU A 404 -14.86 -5.09 11.56
N GLU A 405 -14.32 -3.97 12.03
CA GLU A 405 -14.65 -3.44 13.36
C GLU A 405 -16.11 -2.95 13.43
N ASP A 406 -16.61 -2.32 12.38
CA ASP A 406 -17.99 -1.86 12.29
C ASP A 406 -18.99 -3.01 12.25
N LEU A 407 -18.68 -4.08 11.49
CA LEU A 407 -19.48 -5.32 11.50
C LEU A 407 -19.60 -5.90 12.92
N ALA A 408 -18.53 -5.87 13.71
CA ALA A 408 -18.55 -6.38 15.07
C ALA A 408 -19.32 -5.46 16.05
N ARG A 409 -19.24 -4.14 15.86
CA ARG A 409 -19.85 -3.15 16.77
C ARG A 409 -21.33 -2.92 16.46
N ARG A 410 -21.74 -3.02 15.21
CA ARG A 410 -23.09 -2.64 14.74
C ARG A 410 -23.86 -3.78 14.10
N GLY A 411 -23.16 -4.83 13.63
CA GLY A 411 -23.73 -5.97 12.94
C GLY A 411 -23.57 -7.28 13.69
N ARG A 412 -23.47 -8.36 12.94
CA ARG A 412 -23.33 -9.74 13.45
C ARG A 412 -21.86 -10.12 13.72
N GLY A 413 -20.90 -9.26 13.40
CA GLY A 413 -19.47 -9.57 13.41
C GLY A 413 -19.07 -10.62 12.37
N LEU A 414 -17.86 -11.14 12.48
CA LEU A 414 -17.39 -12.22 11.61
C LEU A 414 -17.92 -13.57 12.06
N PRO A 415 -18.38 -14.46 11.15
CA PRO A 415 -18.65 -15.86 11.46
C PRO A 415 -17.52 -16.52 12.23
N ALA A 416 -17.80 -17.38 13.20
CA ALA A 416 -16.78 -17.99 14.06
C ALA A 416 -15.70 -18.75 13.28
N ARG A 417 -16.04 -19.30 12.11
CA ARG A 417 -15.13 -20.03 11.23
C ARG A 417 -14.18 -19.15 10.41
N LEU A 418 -14.48 -17.86 10.23
CA LEU A 418 -13.70 -16.94 9.40
C LEU A 418 -12.68 -16.17 10.25
N MET A 419 -11.41 -16.37 9.99
CA MET A 419 -10.30 -15.75 10.70
C MET A 419 -9.72 -14.60 9.88
N PRO A 420 -9.71 -13.36 10.38
CA PRO A 420 -9.09 -12.25 9.69
C PRO A 420 -7.56 -12.31 9.81
N ILE A 421 -6.89 -11.93 8.73
CA ILE A 421 -5.45 -11.73 8.69
C ILE A 421 -5.15 -10.41 7.99
N GLU A 422 -4.50 -9.51 8.71
CA GLU A 422 -4.05 -8.25 8.15
C GLU A 422 -2.70 -8.42 7.44
N VAL A 423 -2.63 -7.89 6.23
CA VAL A 423 -1.44 -7.84 5.38
C VAL A 423 -1.13 -6.40 5.01
N VAL A 424 0.08 -6.10 4.52
CA VAL A 424 0.47 -4.74 4.13
C VAL A 424 -0.44 -4.22 3.00
N HIS A 425 -0.70 -5.06 2.02
CA HIS A 425 -1.63 -4.77 0.93
C HIS A 425 -2.19 -6.09 0.38
N VAL A 426 -3.47 -6.13 0.04
CA VAL A 426 -4.14 -7.37 -0.41
C VAL A 426 -3.52 -7.98 -1.66
N ALA A 427 -2.95 -7.17 -2.55
CA ALA A 427 -2.26 -7.64 -3.75
C ALA A 427 -0.90 -8.31 -3.46
N SER A 428 -0.40 -8.32 -2.22
CA SER A 428 0.84 -9.01 -1.84
C SER A 428 0.64 -10.52 -1.63
N VAL A 429 -0.61 -10.99 -1.56
CA VAL A 429 -0.95 -12.41 -1.33
C VAL A 429 -1.62 -12.97 -2.58
N GLY A 430 -1.00 -13.93 -3.23
CA GLY A 430 -1.44 -14.48 -4.50
C GLY A 430 -1.73 -15.97 -4.47
N ILE A 431 -1.87 -16.55 -5.66
CA ILE A 431 -2.26 -17.94 -5.89
C ILE A 431 -1.38 -18.96 -5.15
N ASP A 432 -0.12 -18.68 -4.93
CA ASP A 432 0.80 -19.57 -4.20
C ASP A 432 0.39 -19.74 -2.73
N LEU A 433 0.08 -18.66 -2.05
CA LEU A 433 -0.36 -18.71 -0.65
C LEU A 433 -1.83 -19.14 -0.52
N TRP A 434 -2.69 -18.82 -1.49
CA TRP A 434 -4.07 -19.32 -1.48
C TRP A 434 -4.14 -20.83 -1.67
N MET A 435 -3.40 -21.38 -2.65
CA MET A 435 -3.36 -22.83 -2.86
C MET A 435 -2.70 -23.55 -1.67
N ALA A 436 -1.69 -22.94 -1.05
CA ALA A 436 -1.10 -23.46 0.17
C ALA A 436 -2.12 -23.45 1.34
N ALA A 437 -2.90 -22.38 1.51
CA ALA A 437 -3.95 -22.29 2.53
C ALA A 437 -5.04 -23.34 2.31
N LEU A 438 -5.47 -23.58 1.08
CA LEU A 438 -6.39 -24.67 0.75
C LEU A 438 -5.79 -26.03 1.11
N ALA A 439 -4.51 -26.27 0.77
CA ALA A 439 -3.81 -27.51 1.14
C ALA A 439 -3.69 -27.68 2.66
N TRP A 440 -3.56 -26.60 3.44
CA TRP A 440 -3.56 -26.64 4.91
C TRP A 440 -4.96 -26.80 5.52
N GLY A 441 -6.03 -26.86 4.71
CA GLY A 441 -7.39 -27.15 5.15
C GLY A 441 -8.35 -25.97 5.14
N ALA A 442 -7.97 -24.80 4.59
CA ALA A 442 -8.91 -23.70 4.44
C ALA A 442 -10.06 -24.10 3.52
N THR A 443 -11.30 -23.81 3.93
CA THR A 443 -12.51 -24.02 3.11
C THR A 443 -12.85 -22.80 2.25
N SER A 444 -12.50 -21.60 2.74
CA SER A 444 -12.90 -20.32 2.15
C SER A 444 -11.81 -19.28 2.37
N ILE A 445 -11.49 -18.50 1.35
CA ILE A 445 -10.53 -17.39 1.41
C ILE A 445 -11.17 -16.15 0.79
N ALA A 446 -11.60 -15.21 1.63
CA ALA A 446 -12.01 -13.88 1.19
C ALA A 446 -10.80 -12.96 1.10
N VAL A 447 -10.68 -12.22 0.03
CA VAL A 447 -9.84 -11.03 -0.04
C VAL A 447 -10.75 -9.82 0.04
N LEU A 448 -10.65 -9.08 1.14
CA LEU A 448 -11.45 -7.89 1.39
C LEU A 448 -10.65 -6.67 0.91
N ALA A 449 -10.96 -6.19 -0.28
CA ALA A 449 -10.39 -5.00 -0.87
C ALA A 449 -11.02 -3.74 -0.28
N SER A 450 -10.23 -2.71 0.02
CA SER A 450 -10.73 -1.43 0.56
C SER A 450 -11.59 -0.65 -0.45
N GLY A 451 -11.39 -0.96 -1.73
CA GLY A 451 -11.98 -0.26 -2.86
C GLY A 451 -11.11 0.84 -3.44
N ASP A 452 -10.00 1.16 -2.79
CA ASP A 452 -9.01 2.14 -3.25
C ASP A 452 -7.83 1.48 -3.98
N GLU A 453 -7.86 0.16 -4.17
CA GLU A 453 -6.87 -0.55 -4.96
C GLU A 453 -6.97 -0.17 -6.44
N ALA A 454 -5.80 -0.09 -7.08
CA ALA A 454 -5.73 0.14 -8.53
C ALA A 454 -6.52 -0.95 -9.30
N PRO A 455 -7.24 -0.59 -10.37
CA PRO A 455 -7.99 -1.55 -11.18
C PRO A 455 -7.14 -2.74 -11.64
N GLU A 456 -5.90 -2.49 -12.04
CA GLU A 456 -4.94 -3.49 -12.48
C GLU A 456 -4.69 -4.58 -11.42
N TYR A 457 -4.69 -4.20 -10.13
CA TYR A 457 -4.54 -5.15 -9.03
C TYR A 457 -5.78 -6.00 -8.85
N ARG A 458 -6.97 -5.40 -8.91
CA ARG A 458 -8.24 -6.11 -8.75
C ARG A 458 -8.46 -7.12 -9.88
N ASP A 459 -8.13 -6.74 -11.11
CA ASP A 459 -8.20 -7.61 -12.29
C ASP A 459 -7.21 -8.77 -12.16
N ALA A 460 -5.98 -8.50 -11.74
CA ALA A 460 -4.96 -9.51 -11.53
C ALA A 460 -5.33 -10.51 -10.42
N LEU A 461 -5.89 -10.03 -9.29
CA LEU A 461 -6.38 -10.89 -8.21
C LEU A 461 -7.54 -11.77 -8.71
N SER A 462 -8.51 -11.18 -9.38
CA SER A 462 -9.68 -11.90 -9.92
C SER A 462 -9.26 -12.99 -10.91
N ALA A 463 -8.32 -12.69 -11.82
CA ALA A 463 -7.78 -13.66 -12.78
C ALA A 463 -7.08 -14.84 -12.08
N GLN A 464 -6.25 -14.57 -11.06
CA GLN A 464 -5.57 -15.61 -10.30
C GLN A 464 -6.55 -16.45 -9.48
N MET A 465 -7.60 -15.84 -8.88
CA MET A 465 -8.65 -16.55 -8.16
C MET A 465 -9.41 -17.49 -9.09
N ALA A 466 -9.74 -17.04 -10.29
CA ALA A 466 -10.39 -17.89 -11.29
C ALA A 466 -9.55 -19.12 -11.65
N ILE A 467 -8.24 -18.95 -11.83
CA ILE A 467 -7.31 -20.07 -12.08
C ILE A 467 -7.27 -21.04 -10.89
N ALA A 468 -7.12 -20.52 -9.67
CA ALA A 468 -7.07 -21.33 -8.45
C ALA A 468 -8.38 -22.11 -8.24
N GLN A 469 -9.53 -21.48 -8.48
CA GLN A 469 -10.85 -22.11 -8.37
C GLN A 469 -11.06 -23.23 -9.40
N VAL A 470 -10.60 -23.01 -10.65
CA VAL A 470 -10.64 -24.06 -11.70
C VAL A 470 -9.79 -25.25 -11.29
N ILE A 471 -8.60 -25.04 -10.74
CA ILE A 471 -7.71 -26.13 -10.28
C ILE A 471 -8.37 -26.91 -9.13
N ALA A 472 -8.95 -26.22 -8.15
CA ALA A 472 -9.63 -26.87 -7.03
C ALA A 472 -10.85 -27.69 -7.50
N ASN A 473 -11.71 -27.11 -8.30
CA ASN A 473 -12.92 -27.78 -8.80
C ASN A 473 -12.61 -29.01 -9.66
N ALA A 474 -11.58 -28.91 -10.53
CA ALA A 474 -11.17 -30.05 -11.39
C ALA A 474 -10.67 -31.24 -10.58
N GLN A 475 -10.10 -31.02 -9.40
CA GLN A 475 -9.69 -32.07 -8.46
C GLN A 475 -10.82 -32.57 -7.56
N GLY A 476 -12.04 -32.04 -7.72
CA GLY A 476 -13.22 -32.44 -6.97
C GLY A 476 -13.43 -31.72 -5.66
N TYR A 477 -12.64 -30.69 -5.34
CA TYR A 477 -12.90 -29.78 -4.23
C TYR A 477 -14.03 -28.84 -4.60
N GLN A 478 -15.26 -29.27 -4.35
CA GLN A 478 -16.48 -28.55 -4.78
C GLN A 478 -16.79 -27.35 -3.89
N GLY A 479 -17.37 -26.31 -4.48
CA GLY A 479 -17.78 -25.09 -3.82
C GLY A 479 -16.93 -23.88 -4.24
N GLU A 480 -17.27 -22.71 -3.73
CA GLU A 480 -16.52 -21.46 -3.96
C GLU A 480 -15.48 -21.29 -2.85
N HIS A 481 -14.20 -21.48 -3.19
CA HIS A 481 -13.11 -21.38 -2.24
C HIS A 481 -12.55 -19.95 -2.11
N LEU A 482 -12.65 -19.14 -3.18
CA LEU A 482 -12.02 -17.83 -3.25
C LEU A 482 -13.04 -16.77 -3.64
N ARG A 483 -13.01 -15.65 -2.94
CA ARG A 483 -13.91 -14.53 -3.20
C ARG A 483 -13.19 -13.19 -2.99
N LEU A 484 -13.27 -12.31 -3.99
CA LEU A 484 -12.88 -10.90 -3.85
C LEU A 484 -14.12 -10.11 -3.43
N ILE A 485 -14.03 -9.39 -2.31
CA ILE A 485 -15.12 -8.57 -1.74
C ILE A 485 -14.64 -7.13 -1.68
N ASP A 486 -15.41 -6.19 -2.23
CA ASP A 486 -15.18 -4.76 -2.06
C ASP A 486 -15.74 -4.33 -0.70
N ALA A 487 -14.92 -3.74 0.16
CA ALA A 487 -15.30 -3.31 1.51
C ALA A 487 -16.32 -2.15 1.52
N ARG A 488 -16.50 -1.46 0.38
CA ARG A 488 -17.44 -0.34 0.24
C ARG A 488 -18.89 -0.77 -0.06
N VAL A 489 -19.12 -2.05 -0.36
CA VAL A 489 -20.48 -2.52 -0.61
C VAL A 489 -21.25 -2.73 0.70
N ASP A 490 -22.52 -2.37 0.72
CA ASP A 490 -23.36 -2.45 1.93
C ASP A 490 -23.63 -3.90 2.39
N ASP A 491 -23.42 -4.89 1.53
CA ASP A 491 -23.74 -6.30 1.78
C ASP A 491 -22.54 -7.18 2.19
N VAL A 492 -21.41 -6.58 2.62
CA VAL A 492 -20.20 -7.33 3.06
C VAL A 492 -20.56 -8.38 4.11
N GLU A 493 -21.35 -8.00 5.12
CA GLU A 493 -21.79 -8.93 6.16
C GLU A 493 -22.55 -10.13 5.57
N ALA A 494 -23.53 -9.87 4.73
CA ALA A 494 -24.33 -10.92 4.09
C ALA A 494 -23.45 -11.84 3.23
N ARG A 495 -22.49 -11.30 2.50
CA ARG A 495 -21.55 -12.08 1.68
C ARG A 495 -20.68 -13.02 2.52
N LEU A 496 -20.27 -12.59 3.71
CA LEU A 496 -19.47 -13.42 4.61
C LEU A 496 -20.31 -14.47 5.34
N TRP A 497 -21.51 -14.12 5.82
CA TRP A 497 -22.39 -15.03 6.56
C TRP A 497 -23.08 -16.07 5.69
N ASN A 498 -23.49 -15.71 4.48
CA ASN A 498 -24.19 -16.62 3.56
C ASN A 498 -23.25 -17.44 2.67
N TRP A 499 -21.93 -17.34 2.89
CA TRP A 499 -20.95 -18.08 2.12
C TRP A 499 -20.96 -19.55 2.49
N GLN A 500 -21.39 -20.39 1.53
CA GLN A 500 -21.44 -21.83 1.71
C GLN A 500 -20.03 -22.40 1.87
N VAL A 501 -19.88 -23.34 2.79
CA VAL A 501 -18.60 -24.03 3.04
C VAL A 501 -18.23 -24.88 1.84
N ALA A 502 -17.06 -24.62 1.27
CA ALA A 502 -16.52 -25.43 0.20
C ALA A 502 -15.81 -26.68 0.79
N LEU A 503 -15.66 -27.71 -0.04
CA LEU A 503 -15.07 -28.98 0.40
C LEU A 503 -13.55 -28.86 0.57
N PRO A 504 -12.98 -29.00 1.79
CA PRO A 504 -11.55 -28.96 2.01
C PRO A 504 -10.90 -30.35 1.73
N PRO A 505 -9.57 -30.43 1.64
CA PRO A 505 -8.89 -31.71 1.66
C PRO A 505 -9.15 -32.44 2.99
N ARG A 506 -9.28 -33.78 2.93
CA ARG A 506 -9.56 -34.62 4.12
C ARG A 506 -8.44 -34.57 5.16
N VAL A 507 -7.22 -34.31 4.71
CA VAL A 507 -6.03 -34.21 5.54
C VAL A 507 -5.33 -32.92 5.20
N GLY A 508 -5.08 -32.08 6.19
CA GLY A 508 -4.32 -30.84 6.01
C GLY A 508 -2.83 -31.11 5.76
N ALA A 509 -2.23 -30.33 4.88
CA ALA A 509 -0.81 -30.42 4.55
C ALA A 509 0.09 -29.98 5.72
N THR A 510 1.31 -30.51 5.76
CA THR A 510 2.30 -30.21 6.80
C THR A 510 3.48 -29.36 6.30
N PHE A 511 3.63 -29.13 5.01
CA PHE A 511 4.72 -28.32 4.46
C PHE A 511 4.62 -26.86 4.92
N ALA A 512 5.76 -26.16 4.91
CA ALA A 512 5.83 -24.71 5.13
C ALA A 512 5.93 -23.98 3.80
N ALA A 513 5.31 -22.79 3.70
CA ALA A 513 5.57 -21.89 2.59
C ALA A 513 7.02 -21.42 2.60
N THR A 514 7.54 -21.14 1.43
CA THR A 514 8.91 -20.65 1.23
C THR A 514 8.90 -19.36 0.43
N ASN A 515 10.03 -18.67 0.39
CA ASN A 515 10.21 -17.50 -0.49
C ASN A 515 10.39 -17.89 -1.98
N ASP A 516 10.38 -19.19 -2.29
CA ASP A 516 10.29 -19.69 -3.66
C ASP A 516 8.81 -19.99 -4.00
N LYS A 517 8.22 -19.08 -4.77
CA LYS A 517 6.81 -19.15 -5.18
C LYS A 517 6.47 -20.48 -5.88
N ARG A 518 7.32 -20.94 -6.80
CA ARG A 518 7.09 -22.17 -7.56
C ARG A 518 7.17 -23.40 -6.69
N ARG A 519 8.08 -23.42 -5.72
CA ARG A 519 8.21 -24.50 -4.76
C ARG A 519 7.00 -24.60 -3.83
N THR A 520 6.52 -23.46 -3.32
CA THR A 520 5.30 -23.41 -2.51
C THR A 520 4.10 -23.93 -3.28
N LEU A 521 3.91 -23.49 -4.54
CA LEU A 521 2.86 -23.99 -5.43
C LEU A 521 2.98 -25.49 -5.71
N ALA A 522 4.19 -25.98 -6.00
CA ALA A 522 4.41 -27.41 -6.25
C ALA A 522 3.97 -28.27 -5.07
N HIS A 523 4.37 -27.91 -3.84
CA HIS A 523 3.93 -28.62 -2.63
C HIS A 523 2.42 -28.58 -2.44
N ALA A 524 1.79 -27.42 -2.68
CA ALA A 524 0.34 -27.28 -2.58
C ALA A 524 -0.38 -28.17 -3.59
N PHE A 525 0.03 -28.13 -4.85
CA PHE A 525 -0.58 -28.92 -5.92
C PHE A 525 -0.37 -30.43 -5.72
N GLU A 526 0.83 -30.84 -5.31
CA GLU A 526 1.11 -32.25 -5.01
C GLU A 526 0.21 -32.77 -3.90
N HIS A 527 0.10 -32.04 -2.79
CA HIS A 527 -0.78 -32.42 -1.68
C HIS A 527 -2.24 -32.50 -2.10
N LEU A 528 -2.75 -31.44 -2.78
CA LEU A 528 -4.14 -31.42 -3.23
C LEU A 528 -4.42 -32.53 -4.24
N ALA A 529 -3.50 -32.86 -5.15
CA ALA A 529 -3.67 -33.96 -6.09
C ALA A 529 -3.66 -35.34 -5.41
N GLN A 530 -2.81 -35.56 -4.41
CA GLN A 530 -2.76 -36.81 -3.62
C GLN A 530 -4.05 -37.05 -2.84
N HIS A 531 -4.70 -35.99 -2.36
CA HIS A 531 -5.93 -36.05 -1.57
C HIS A 531 -7.18 -35.69 -2.35
N ALA A 532 -7.07 -35.58 -3.68
CA ALA A 532 -8.16 -35.16 -4.55
C ALA A 532 -9.37 -36.09 -4.45
N PRO A 533 -10.59 -35.56 -4.21
CA PRO A 533 -11.81 -36.35 -4.28
C PRO A 533 -12.01 -36.99 -5.66
N VAL A 534 -11.56 -36.32 -6.72
CA VAL A 534 -11.59 -36.81 -8.11
C VAL A 534 -10.17 -36.80 -8.67
N PRO A 535 -9.50 -37.95 -8.80
CA PRO A 535 -8.20 -38.04 -9.44
C PRO A 535 -8.26 -37.50 -10.86
N THR A 536 -7.38 -36.55 -11.18
CA THR A 536 -7.35 -35.86 -12.47
C THR A 536 -5.93 -35.87 -13.03
N THR A 537 -5.76 -36.29 -14.28
CA THR A 537 -4.45 -36.34 -14.95
C THR A 537 -4.13 -35.06 -15.73
N ALA A 538 -5.15 -34.28 -16.09
CA ALA A 538 -5.00 -33.02 -16.81
C ALA A 538 -6.14 -32.06 -16.43
N ILE A 539 -5.82 -30.78 -16.31
CA ILE A 539 -6.76 -29.71 -16.01
C ILE A 539 -6.70 -28.67 -17.13
N ALA A 540 -7.85 -28.38 -17.75
CA ALA A 540 -7.98 -27.29 -18.70
C ALA A 540 -7.98 -25.96 -17.95
N LEU A 541 -6.93 -25.15 -18.15
CA LEU A 541 -6.78 -23.88 -17.49
C LEU A 541 -7.27 -22.72 -18.37
N PRO A 542 -7.72 -21.61 -17.78
CA PRO A 542 -8.05 -20.39 -18.49
C PRO A 542 -6.85 -19.86 -19.30
N ALA A 543 -7.11 -19.15 -20.41
CA ALA A 543 -6.08 -18.49 -21.19
C ALA A 543 -5.26 -17.53 -20.31
N GLY A 544 -3.95 -17.50 -20.52
CA GLY A 544 -3.04 -16.68 -19.73
C GLY A 544 -2.62 -17.26 -18.38
N ALA A 545 -3.08 -18.48 -18.01
CA ALA A 545 -2.60 -19.15 -16.80
C ALA A 545 -1.07 -19.36 -16.88
N PRO A 546 -0.33 -19.11 -15.77
CA PRO A 546 1.13 -19.16 -15.75
C PRO A 546 1.68 -20.60 -15.64
N PHE A 547 0.95 -21.57 -16.14
CA PHE A 547 1.27 -22.99 -16.11
C PHE A 547 1.22 -23.56 -17.51
N GLY A 548 2.20 -24.38 -17.86
CA GLY A 548 2.29 -25.00 -19.16
C GLY A 548 3.54 -25.88 -19.28
N SER A 549 3.67 -26.56 -20.41
CA SER A 549 4.84 -27.34 -20.76
C SER A 549 5.48 -26.78 -22.04
N LEU A 550 6.78 -26.95 -22.16
CA LEU A 550 7.49 -26.66 -23.39
C LEU A 550 7.40 -27.89 -24.32
N ALA A 551 6.87 -27.70 -25.52
CA ALA A 551 6.97 -28.67 -26.60
C ALA A 551 8.15 -28.32 -27.50
N ILE A 552 9.10 -29.25 -27.64
CA ILE A 552 10.23 -29.09 -28.54
C ILE A 552 9.92 -29.88 -29.81
N ASP A 553 9.93 -29.20 -30.95
CA ASP A 553 9.92 -29.88 -32.23
C ASP A 553 11.27 -30.59 -32.42
N LYS A 554 11.26 -31.91 -32.22
CA LYS A 554 12.46 -32.72 -32.31
C LYS A 554 13.05 -32.74 -33.73
N ALA A 555 12.24 -32.51 -34.76
CA ALA A 555 12.71 -32.48 -36.14
C ALA A 555 13.41 -31.15 -36.47
N ALA A 556 12.98 -30.06 -35.86
CA ALA A 556 13.59 -28.74 -36.03
C ALA A 556 14.71 -28.44 -35.03
N CYS A 557 14.87 -29.27 -33.99
CA CYS A 557 15.86 -29.05 -32.91
C CYS A 557 17.27 -29.41 -33.42
N THR A 558 18.17 -28.44 -33.42
CA THR A 558 19.59 -28.61 -33.80
C THR A 558 20.46 -29.17 -32.67
N MET A 559 19.89 -29.44 -31.47
CA MET A 559 20.59 -29.88 -30.26
C MET A 559 21.79 -28.98 -29.88
N CYS A 560 21.65 -27.67 -30.10
CA CYS A 560 22.70 -26.67 -29.83
C CYS A 560 23.04 -26.49 -28.33
N LEU A 561 22.25 -27.06 -27.43
CA LEU A 561 22.39 -26.97 -25.97
C LEU A 561 22.32 -25.54 -25.40
N SER A 562 21.80 -24.57 -26.18
CA SER A 562 21.65 -23.17 -25.79
C SER A 562 20.35 -22.88 -25.04
#